data_dd64d5d32043ab6ce0d6f36db8620c6a
#
_entry.id   dd64d5d32043ab6ce0d6f36db8620c6a
#
_cell.length_a   1.000
_cell.length_b   1.000
_cell.length_c   1.000
_cell.angle_alpha   90.00
_cell.angle_beta   90.00
_cell.angle_gamma   90.00
#
_symmetry.space_group_name_H-M   'P 1'
#
loop_
_entity.id
_entity.type
_entity.pdbx_description
1 polymer ?
#
loop_
_entity_poly.entity_id
_entity_poly.type
_entity_poly.pdbx_seq_one_letter_code
_entity_poly.pdbx_strand_id
1 'polypeptide(L)'
;MSETLFQNYDANNGKKTVIVIGGGLSGLSCGKYLTDLGYSVTVVERANVLGGKVSAWRDKDGDWIETGLHVFFGAYPNAMNLFKELDIEDRLQWKKHTMCFAMKEYPGEFTEFWFPEKVPAPFNMAAAILTNDKMLSWGEKVRTGLPLLPMLIGGQKYIDAQDELSVEAWMKKNKMPQRVSDELFTAMGKALDFIDSDKLSMTVILTAMNRFINETDGSKTAFLDGNQPDRLCKPMKEYIEGKNERGTKGEVLVATPLREIMVDDTSGEIVGVRVSGGSDGRNNSTSGSDSVGGEEEEKEAASSSKILTADHYVSAMSVDALKLHLPAAWKTMPFFKQLDELSGVPVINVHLWFDRKLRPYNGLVFSRSKLLSVYADMSECCKEYANKDKTMLELVFAPCDAQSGADVNWIKKSDGEIVAATMLELERLFPDEIKDAVLLKSAVVKTPRSVYRAIPGRNKFRPSQSTPIRNFTLAGDFTFQKYLGSMEGAILSGKLASEVVDDRLNSSGKPTFTIPPKEVHESVVVGN
;
A
#
# COMPACT_ATOMS: atom_id res chain seq x y z
N MET A 1 37.60 23.81 11.67
CA MET A 1 37.22 22.64 12.46
C MET A 1 36.04 23.08 13.30
N SER A 2 34.84 22.89 12.81
CA SER A 2 33.61 23.16 13.58
C SER A 2 33.15 21.83 14.16
N GLU A 3 33.06 21.77 15.47
CA GLU A 3 32.49 20.66 16.21
C GLU A 3 31.05 20.46 15.76
N THR A 4 30.82 19.41 14.98
CA THR A 4 29.49 18.95 14.58
C THR A 4 28.83 18.41 15.84
N LEU A 5 27.80 19.09 16.31
CA LEU A 5 27.01 18.74 17.48
C LEU A 5 26.45 17.31 17.32
N PHE A 6 27.06 16.37 18.02
CA PHE A 6 26.46 15.09 18.34
C PHE A 6 25.36 15.37 19.36
N GLN A 7 24.12 15.41 18.96
CA GLN A 7 23.02 15.33 19.91
C GLN A 7 22.90 13.88 20.36
N ASN A 8 23.58 13.56 21.46
CA ASN A 8 23.32 12.33 22.20
C ASN A 8 21.90 12.45 22.77
N TYR A 9 21.02 11.58 22.36
CA TYR A 9 19.71 11.39 22.94
C TYR A 9 19.82 10.60 24.25
N ASP A 10 20.56 11.14 25.22
CA ASP A 10 20.80 10.55 26.55
C ASP A 10 19.69 10.89 27.59
N ALA A 11 18.50 11.26 27.13
CA ALA A 11 17.38 11.59 28.02
C ALA A 11 16.45 10.40 28.35
N ASN A 12 16.79 9.17 27.94
CA ASN A 12 15.89 8.03 28.01
C ASN A 12 16.27 6.96 29.03
N ASN A 13 16.46 7.30 30.29
CA ASN A 13 16.33 6.37 31.45
C ASN A 13 16.78 4.90 31.20
N GLY A 14 17.87 4.67 30.42
CA GLY A 14 18.39 3.33 30.11
C GLY A 14 17.56 2.52 29.09
N LYS A 15 16.58 3.10 28.42
CA LYS A 15 15.82 2.43 27.36
C LYS A 15 16.61 2.41 26.05
N LYS A 16 16.58 1.27 25.36
CA LYS A 16 17.16 1.15 24.01
C LYS A 16 16.38 1.98 23.00
N THR A 17 17.09 2.54 22.05
CA THR A 17 16.59 3.51 21.05
C THR A 17 16.52 2.90 19.66
N VAL A 18 15.51 3.26 18.90
CA VAL A 18 15.32 2.79 17.51
C VAL A 18 14.95 3.97 16.61
N ILE A 19 15.67 4.11 15.49
CA ILE A 19 15.28 5.05 14.43
C ILE A 19 14.58 4.29 13.31
N VAL A 20 13.36 4.73 12.95
CA VAL A 20 12.57 4.21 11.83
C VAL A 20 12.57 5.25 10.71
N ILE A 21 13.05 4.87 9.53
CA ILE A 21 13.20 5.74 8.36
C ILE A 21 12.01 5.51 7.42
N GLY A 22 11.10 6.48 7.37
CA GLY A 22 9.87 6.46 6.59
C GLY A 22 8.60 6.46 7.45
N GLY A 23 7.74 7.47 7.27
CA GLY A 23 6.47 7.67 8.00
C GLY A 23 5.24 7.15 7.26
N GLY A 24 5.39 6.13 6.40
CA GLY A 24 4.29 5.36 5.82
C GLY A 24 3.71 4.32 6.78
N LEU A 25 2.69 3.55 6.36
CA LEU A 25 2.05 2.54 7.22
C LEU A 25 3.04 1.54 7.80
N SER A 26 4.03 1.09 7.05
CA SER A 26 5.06 0.15 7.56
C SER A 26 5.90 0.75 8.68
N GLY A 27 6.32 2.02 8.52
CA GLY A 27 7.15 2.68 9.54
C GLY A 27 6.36 3.07 10.77
N LEU A 28 5.14 3.60 10.60
CA LEU A 28 4.29 3.96 11.72
C LEU A 28 3.83 2.74 12.52
N SER A 29 3.48 1.62 11.85
CA SER A 29 3.14 0.37 12.56
C SER A 29 4.37 -0.23 13.24
N CYS A 30 5.55 -0.22 12.60
CA CYS A 30 6.80 -0.63 13.25
C CYS A 30 7.06 0.21 14.51
N GLY A 31 6.96 1.53 14.40
CA GLY A 31 7.13 2.44 15.54
C GLY A 31 6.14 2.17 16.66
N LYS A 32 4.86 1.93 16.32
CA LYS A 32 3.83 1.59 17.31
C LYS A 32 4.16 0.28 18.05
N TYR A 33 4.51 -0.79 17.32
CA TYR A 33 4.83 -2.07 17.94
C TYR A 33 6.16 -2.05 18.74
N LEU A 34 7.16 -1.28 18.30
CA LEU A 34 8.37 -1.03 19.08
C LEU A 34 8.06 -0.26 20.38
N THR A 35 7.12 0.69 20.33
CA THR A 35 6.63 1.40 21.52
C THR A 35 5.97 0.44 22.50
N ASP A 36 5.18 -0.52 22.01
CA ASP A 36 4.61 -1.59 22.84
C ASP A 36 5.67 -2.47 23.50
N LEU A 37 6.78 -2.71 22.83
CA LEU A 37 7.92 -3.46 23.36
C LEU A 37 8.78 -2.62 24.34
N GLY A 38 8.48 -1.33 24.49
CA GLY A 38 9.13 -0.45 25.48
C GLY A 38 10.33 0.33 24.95
N TYR A 39 10.60 0.28 23.63
CA TYR A 39 11.68 1.05 23.00
C TYR A 39 11.35 2.53 22.89
N SER A 40 12.39 3.38 22.92
CA SER A 40 12.27 4.78 22.52
C SER A 40 12.43 4.90 21.01
N VAL A 41 11.39 5.34 20.32
CA VAL A 41 11.32 5.32 18.85
C VAL A 41 11.36 6.73 18.29
N THR A 42 12.25 6.97 17.32
CA THR A 42 12.23 8.17 16.48
C THR A 42 11.86 7.75 15.05
N VAL A 43 10.72 8.22 14.55
CA VAL A 43 10.33 8.04 13.14
C VAL A 43 10.74 9.30 12.38
N VAL A 44 11.45 9.15 11.25
CA VAL A 44 11.81 10.26 10.36
C VAL A 44 11.07 10.13 9.03
N GLU A 45 10.39 11.20 8.60
CA GLU A 45 9.65 11.27 7.34
C GLU A 45 10.09 12.48 6.51
N ARG A 46 10.36 12.25 5.23
CA ARG A 46 10.82 13.32 4.31
C ARG A 46 9.75 14.37 4.00
N ALA A 47 8.49 13.92 3.93
CA ALA A 47 7.36 14.78 3.63
C ALA A 47 6.87 15.53 4.88
N ASN A 48 6.12 16.60 4.68
CA ASN A 48 5.44 17.31 5.75
C ASN A 48 4.14 16.64 6.19
N VAL A 49 3.74 15.53 5.53
CA VAL A 49 2.55 14.73 5.80
C VAL A 49 2.93 13.26 5.94
N LEU A 50 2.30 12.56 6.88
CA LEU A 50 2.46 11.13 7.11
C LEU A 50 1.60 10.30 6.15
N GLY A 51 1.91 9.00 6.08
CA GLY A 51 1.13 8.03 5.33
C GLY A 51 1.88 7.45 4.12
N GLY A 52 2.85 8.18 3.57
CA GLY A 52 3.57 7.70 2.38
C GLY A 52 2.64 7.44 1.21
N LYS A 53 2.42 6.18 0.85
CA LYS A 53 1.52 5.77 -0.25
C LYS A 53 0.02 5.97 0.07
N VAL A 54 -0.34 6.23 1.32
CA VAL A 54 -1.70 6.55 1.76
C VAL A 54 -1.81 7.99 2.28
N SER A 55 -0.93 8.88 1.83
CA SER A 55 -1.00 10.28 2.24
C SER A 55 -2.10 11.06 1.52
N ALA A 56 -2.47 12.19 2.10
CA ALA A 56 -3.40 13.14 1.54
C ALA A 56 -3.03 14.55 1.99
N TRP A 57 -3.43 15.54 1.22
CA TRP A 57 -3.21 16.95 1.55
C TRP A 57 -4.40 17.79 1.08
N ARG A 58 -4.54 18.98 1.64
CA ARG A 58 -5.53 19.94 1.14
C ARG A 58 -4.93 20.75 -0.01
N ASP A 59 -5.72 20.91 -1.07
CA ASP A 59 -5.37 21.82 -2.15
C ASP A 59 -5.71 23.28 -1.79
N LYS A 60 -5.51 24.18 -2.76
CA LYS A 60 -5.77 25.62 -2.61
C LYS A 60 -7.23 25.97 -2.29
N ASP A 61 -8.18 25.11 -2.67
CA ASP A 61 -9.60 25.29 -2.45
C ASP A 61 -10.08 24.66 -1.12
N GLY A 62 -9.17 23.96 -0.43
CA GLY A 62 -9.42 23.29 0.85
C GLY A 62 -9.96 21.87 0.70
N ASP A 63 -10.05 21.33 -0.51
CA ASP A 63 -10.46 19.95 -0.75
C ASP A 63 -9.32 18.97 -0.48
N TRP A 64 -9.64 17.80 0.04
CA TRP A 64 -8.67 16.74 0.20
C TRP A 64 -8.32 16.08 -1.14
N ILE A 65 -7.01 15.95 -1.36
CA ILE A 65 -6.42 15.22 -2.48
C ILE A 65 -5.67 14.04 -1.91
N GLU A 66 -6.10 12.82 -2.22
CA GLU A 66 -5.49 11.58 -1.75
C GLU A 66 -4.53 11.00 -2.79
N THR A 67 -3.49 10.31 -2.33
CA THR A 67 -2.51 9.65 -3.23
C THR A 67 -3.10 8.45 -3.96
N GLY A 68 -4.23 7.93 -3.51
CA GLY A 68 -4.91 6.78 -4.07
C GLY A 68 -6.23 6.48 -3.40
N LEU A 69 -7.08 5.74 -4.09
CA LEU A 69 -8.32 5.21 -3.53
C LEU A 69 -8.00 4.07 -2.56
N HIS A 70 -8.15 4.33 -1.26
CA HIS A 70 -7.78 3.41 -0.21
C HIS A 70 -8.99 2.68 0.37
N VAL A 71 -9.00 1.36 0.22
CA VAL A 71 -10.10 0.49 0.67
C VAL A 71 -9.56 -0.58 1.59
N PHE A 72 -10.21 -0.78 2.73
CA PHE A 72 -9.93 -1.88 3.65
C PHE A 72 -10.82 -3.07 3.31
N PHE A 73 -10.26 -4.26 3.44
CA PHE A 73 -10.98 -5.52 3.26
C PHE A 73 -11.10 -6.27 4.58
N GLY A 74 -12.16 -7.05 4.74
CA GLY A 74 -12.29 -7.95 5.89
C GLY A 74 -11.14 -8.95 6.01
N ALA A 75 -10.47 -9.26 4.89
CA ALA A 75 -9.24 -10.07 4.83
C ALA A 75 -7.96 -9.35 5.31
N TYR A 76 -8.07 -8.21 6.01
CA TYR A 76 -6.95 -7.44 6.56
C TYR A 76 -6.86 -7.56 8.09
N PRO A 77 -6.53 -8.75 8.65
CA PRO A 77 -6.57 -8.96 10.10
C PRO A 77 -5.58 -8.10 10.88
N ASN A 78 -4.39 -7.81 10.34
CA ASN A 78 -3.41 -6.97 11.03
C ASN A 78 -3.86 -5.50 11.07
N ALA A 79 -4.48 -5.00 9.98
CA ALA A 79 -5.08 -3.68 9.98
C ALA A 79 -6.24 -3.60 10.98
N MET A 80 -7.14 -4.60 11.00
CA MET A 80 -8.25 -4.63 11.96
C MET A 80 -7.77 -4.67 13.42
N ASN A 81 -6.74 -5.48 13.71
CA ASN A 81 -6.11 -5.50 15.03
C ASN A 81 -5.49 -4.13 15.38
N LEU A 82 -4.80 -3.49 14.43
CA LEU A 82 -4.22 -2.16 14.64
C LEU A 82 -5.31 -1.11 14.96
N PHE A 83 -6.43 -1.13 14.23
CA PHE A 83 -7.56 -0.23 14.50
C PHE A 83 -8.11 -0.43 15.91
N LYS A 84 -8.26 -1.69 16.33
CA LYS A 84 -8.69 -2.05 17.69
C LYS A 84 -7.70 -1.61 18.76
N GLU A 85 -6.42 -1.87 18.57
CA GLU A 85 -5.34 -1.49 19.48
C GLU A 85 -5.19 0.04 19.64
N LEU A 86 -5.64 0.81 18.66
CA LEU A 86 -5.65 2.27 18.68
C LEU A 86 -7.01 2.88 19.09
N ASP A 87 -8.03 2.04 19.35
CA ASP A 87 -9.41 2.46 19.66
C ASP A 87 -10.03 3.39 18.59
N ILE A 88 -9.90 2.98 17.32
CA ILE A 88 -10.37 3.74 16.15
C ILE A 88 -11.20 2.89 15.16
N GLU A 89 -11.75 1.76 15.60
CA GLU A 89 -12.55 0.85 14.75
C GLU A 89 -13.82 1.53 14.21
N ASP A 90 -14.38 2.47 14.96
CA ASP A 90 -15.57 3.26 14.59
C ASP A 90 -15.35 4.16 13.36
N ARG A 91 -14.10 4.39 12.97
CA ARG A 91 -13.76 5.14 11.74
C ARG A 91 -13.94 4.32 10.47
N LEU A 92 -14.06 2.99 10.57
CA LEU A 92 -14.29 2.11 9.43
C LEU A 92 -15.76 2.10 9.04
N GLN A 93 -16.07 2.59 7.86
CA GLN A 93 -17.40 2.63 7.28
C GLN A 93 -17.62 1.39 6.40
N TRP A 94 -18.01 0.28 7.02
CA TRP A 94 -18.29 -0.97 6.33
C TRP A 94 -19.43 -0.83 5.32
N LYS A 95 -19.22 -1.34 4.11
CA LYS A 95 -20.20 -1.34 3.04
C LYS A 95 -21.01 -2.63 3.03
N LYS A 96 -22.11 -2.66 2.27
CA LYS A 96 -22.81 -3.91 1.99
C LYS A 96 -21.82 -4.92 1.39
N HIS A 97 -21.95 -6.18 1.78
CA HIS A 97 -21.05 -7.21 1.27
C HIS A 97 -21.42 -7.57 -0.17
N THR A 98 -20.98 -6.72 -1.08
CA THR A 98 -21.15 -6.88 -2.54
C THR A 98 -19.84 -6.57 -3.25
N MET A 99 -19.64 -7.19 -4.43
CA MET A 99 -18.61 -6.79 -5.38
C MET A 99 -19.30 -6.33 -6.66
N CYS A 100 -19.16 -5.06 -7.00
CA CYS A 100 -19.76 -4.45 -8.17
C CYS A 100 -18.78 -4.33 -9.33
N PHE A 101 -19.21 -4.74 -10.51
CA PHE A 101 -18.42 -4.67 -11.76
C PHE A 101 -19.18 -3.91 -12.83
N ALA A 102 -18.51 -2.97 -13.49
CA ALA A 102 -19.02 -2.37 -14.73
C ALA A 102 -18.90 -3.38 -15.87
N MET A 103 -19.92 -3.54 -16.71
CA MET A 103 -19.97 -4.54 -17.79
C MET A 103 -19.31 -3.98 -19.06
N LYS A 104 -18.20 -4.61 -19.52
CA LYS A 104 -17.40 -4.14 -20.67
C LYS A 104 -18.21 -4.11 -21.98
N GLU A 105 -18.94 -5.19 -22.23
CA GLU A 105 -19.73 -5.34 -23.47
C GLU A 105 -21.05 -4.54 -23.44
N TYR A 106 -21.44 -4.06 -22.27
CA TYR A 106 -22.69 -3.36 -22.04
C TYR A 106 -22.44 -2.02 -21.35
N PRO A 107 -22.06 -0.96 -22.10
CA PRO A 107 -21.86 0.38 -21.55
C PRO A 107 -23.07 0.85 -20.72
N GLY A 108 -22.80 1.43 -19.54
CA GLY A 108 -23.85 1.81 -18.59
C GLY A 108 -24.47 0.66 -17.78
N GLU A 109 -24.11 -0.58 -18.05
CA GLU A 109 -24.59 -1.75 -17.30
C GLU A 109 -23.59 -2.14 -16.21
N PHE A 110 -24.13 -2.58 -15.07
CA PHE A 110 -23.36 -3.05 -13.92
C PHE A 110 -23.93 -4.37 -13.43
N THR A 111 -23.07 -5.18 -12.79
CA THR A 111 -23.48 -6.40 -12.13
C THR A 111 -22.88 -6.50 -10.74
N GLU A 112 -23.63 -7.07 -9.81
CA GLU A 112 -23.18 -7.27 -8.44
C GLU A 112 -23.13 -8.74 -8.09
N PHE A 113 -22.08 -9.14 -7.38
CA PHE A 113 -22.03 -10.38 -6.64
C PHE A 113 -22.43 -10.06 -5.20
N TRP A 114 -23.55 -10.60 -4.77
CA TRP A 114 -24.08 -10.40 -3.44
C TRP A 114 -23.69 -11.55 -2.51
N PHE A 115 -23.08 -11.24 -1.38
CA PHE A 115 -22.64 -12.22 -0.39
C PHE A 115 -23.65 -12.26 0.76
N PRO A 116 -24.32 -13.42 1.01
CA PRO A 116 -25.27 -13.55 2.11
C PRO A 116 -24.58 -13.44 3.47
N GLU A 117 -24.93 -12.46 4.29
CA GLU A 117 -24.28 -12.16 5.58
C GLU A 117 -24.32 -13.32 6.60
N LYS A 118 -25.34 -14.19 6.54
CA LYS A 118 -25.52 -15.31 7.47
C LYS A 118 -24.92 -16.62 6.98
N VAL A 119 -24.31 -16.64 5.81
CA VAL A 119 -23.71 -17.83 5.22
C VAL A 119 -22.21 -17.77 5.41
N PRO A 120 -21.61 -18.74 6.14
CA PRO A 120 -20.17 -18.71 6.37
C PRO A 120 -19.37 -19.04 5.10
N ALA A 121 -18.09 -18.65 5.10
CA ALA A 121 -17.14 -19.10 4.08
C ALA A 121 -16.98 -20.63 4.09
N PRO A 122 -16.76 -21.28 2.95
CA PRO A 122 -16.71 -20.73 1.58
C PRO A 122 -18.08 -20.61 0.89
N PHE A 123 -19.17 -20.96 1.58
CA PHE A 123 -20.51 -21.09 1.00
C PHE A 123 -21.10 -19.73 0.60
N ASN A 124 -20.75 -18.64 1.30
CA ASN A 124 -21.17 -17.28 0.92
C ASN A 124 -20.61 -16.87 -0.46
N MET A 125 -19.33 -17.17 -0.74
CA MET A 125 -18.72 -16.95 -2.05
C MET A 125 -19.38 -17.81 -3.12
N ALA A 126 -19.62 -19.10 -2.82
CA ALA A 126 -20.33 -19.99 -3.73
C ALA A 126 -21.72 -19.45 -4.05
N ALA A 127 -22.48 -18.97 -3.04
CA ALA A 127 -23.80 -18.38 -3.24
C ALA A 127 -23.72 -17.12 -4.14
N ALA A 128 -22.77 -16.21 -3.87
CA ALA A 128 -22.57 -15.00 -4.67
C ALA A 128 -22.27 -15.31 -6.14
N ILE A 129 -21.43 -16.31 -6.41
CA ILE A 129 -21.11 -16.74 -7.78
C ILE A 129 -22.32 -17.41 -8.44
N LEU A 130 -23.01 -18.31 -7.73
CA LEU A 130 -24.10 -19.09 -8.30
C LEU A 130 -25.33 -18.23 -8.61
N THR A 131 -25.60 -17.21 -7.81
CA THR A 131 -26.76 -16.31 -7.97
C THR A 131 -26.55 -15.21 -9.00
N ASN A 132 -25.30 -14.86 -9.35
CA ASN A 132 -25.02 -13.89 -10.40
C ASN A 132 -25.21 -14.56 -11.78
N ASP A 133 -26.20 -14.16 -12.54
CA ASP A 133 -26.54 -14.69 -13.86
C ASP A 133 -26.13 -13.77 -15.04
N LYS A 134 -25.71 -12.53 -14.73
CA LYS A 134 -25.33 -11.54 -15.75
C LYS A 134 -23.91 -11.71 -16.24
N MET A 135 -22.96 -11.94 -15.33
CA MET A 135 -21.54 -11.92 -15.67
C MET A 135 -21.03 -13.27 -16.20
N LEU A 136 -21.45 -14.38 -15.59
CA LEU A 136 -20.94 -15.71 -15.89
C LEU A 136 -22.09 -16.69 -16.18
N SER A 137 -22.01 -17.40 -17.30
CA SER A 137 -22.85 -18.55 -17.60
C SER A 137 -22.52 -19.75 -16.69
N TRP A 138 -23.44 -20.69 -16.55
CA TRP A 138 -23.22 -21.91 -15.75
C TRP A 138 -21.99 -22.71 -16.19
N GLY A 139 -21.76 -22.82 -17.50
CA GLY A 139 -20.57 -23.49 -18.03
C GLY A 139 -19.26 -22.79 -17.65
N GLU A 140 -19.27 -21.45 -17.62
CA GLU A 140 -18.12 -20.64 -17.20
C GLU A 140 -17.87 -20.76 -15.69
N LYS A 141 -18.94 -20.76 -14.87
CA LYS A 141 -18.82 -20.97 -13.40
C LYS A 141 -18.11 -22.28 -13.06
N VAL A 142 -18.53 -23.38 -13.69
CA VAL A 142 -17.93 -24.71 -13.48
C VAL A 142 -16.48 -24.73 -13.97
N ARG A 143 -16.20 -24.19 -15.19
CA ARG A 143 -14.84 -24.16 -15.75
C ARG A 143 -13.90 -23.27 -14.97
N THR A 144 -14.41 -22.27 -14.25
CA THR A 144 -13.63 -21.39 -13.37
C THR A 144 -13.36 -22.04 -12.01
N GLY A 145 -14.34 -22.69 -11.43
CA GLY A 145 -14.24 -23.28 -10.09
C GLY A 145 -13.23 -24.42 -10.01
N LEU A 146 -13.22 -25.33 -11.00
CA LEU A 146 -12.34 -26.50 -10.99
C LEU A 146 -10.84 -26.17 -10.89
N PRO A 147 -10.28 -25.22 -11.67
CA PRO A 147 -8.87 -24.83 -11.56
C PRO A 147 -8.48 -24.16 -10.24
N LEU A 148 -9.44 -23.65 -9.48
CA LEU A 148 -9.18 -23.03 -8.18
C LEU A 148 -9.14 -24.04 -7.02
N LEU A 149 -9.66 -25.26 -7.20
CA LEU A 149 -9.64 -26.29 -6.17
C LEU A 149 -8.24 -26.63 -5.62
N PRO A 150 -7.16 -26.73 -6.45
CA PRO A 150 -5.81 -26.97 -5.94
C PRO A 150 -5.32 -25.89 -4.99
N MET A 151 -5.74 -24.61 -5.17
CA MET A 151 -5.43 -23.52 -4.26
C MET A 151 -6.12 -23.72 -2.91
N LEU A 152 -7.39 -24.14 -2.90
CA LEU A 152 -8.14 -24.36 -1.65
C LEU A 152 -7.57 -25.51 -0.83
N ILE A 153 -7.05 -26.56 -1.49
CA ILE A 153 -6.45 -27.73 -0.83
C ILE A 153 -5.00 -27.47 -0.44
N GLY A 154 -4.22 -26.88 -1.34
CA GLY A 154 -2.77 -26.70 -1.19
C GLY A 154 -2.38 -25.38 -0.49
N GLY A 155 -3.33 -24.46 -0.31
CA GLY A 155 -3.11 -23.18 0.36
C GLY A 155 -1.92 -22.38 -0.18
N GLN A 156 -1.17 -21.76 0.73
CA GLN A 156 -0.04 -20.90 0.38
C GLN A 156 1.04 -21.62 -0.44
N LYS A 157 1.32 -22.89 -0.15
CA LYS A 157 2.31 -23.67 -0.89
C LYS A 157 1.97 -23.81 -2.39
N TYR A 158 0.68 -24.01 -2.71
CA TYR A 158 0.24 -24.04 -4.09
C TYR A 158 0.36 -22.64 -4.73
N ILE A 159 -0.04 -21.59 -4.02
CA ILE A 159 0.02 -20.20 -4.49
C ILE A 159 1.46 -19.83 -4.86
N ASP A 160 2.41 -20.06 -3.95
CA ASP A 160 3.82 -19.74 -4.17
C ASP A 160 4.41 -20.46 -5.39
N ALA A 161 3.98 -21.70 -5.64
CA ALA A 161 4.40 -22.48 -6.80
C ALA A 161 3.90 -21.93 -8.16
N GLN A 162 2.96 -20.95 -8.16
CA GLN A 162 2.47 -20.32 -9.38
C GLN A 162 3.21 -19.01 -9.72
N ASP A 163 4.21 -18.60 -8.95
CA ASP A 163 4.89 -17.31 -9.13
C ASP A 163 5.52 -17.09 -10.52
N GLU A 164 5.99 -18.15 -11.16
CA GLU A 164 6.58 -18.08 -12.51
C GLU A 164 5.53 -17.88 -13.63
N LEU A 165 4.24 -17.88 -13.32
CA LEU A 165 3.17 -17.73 -14.30
C LEU A 165 2.50 -16.36 -14.17
N SER A 166 2.29 -15.68 -15.31
CA SER A 166 1.34 -14.58 -15.35
C SER A 166 -0.09 -15.08 -15.18
N VAL A 167 -1.00 -14.17 -14.82
CA VAL A 167 -2.44 -14.47 -14.71
C VAL A 167 -2.94 -15.06 -16.03
N GLU A 168 -2.63 -14.43 -17.16
CA GLU A 168 -3.03 -14.93 -18.48
C GLU A 168 -2.44 -16.30 -18.80
N ALA A 169 -1.14 -16.52 -18.53
CA ALA A 169 -0.48 -17.81 -18.76
C ALA A 169 -1.09 -18.93 -17.92
N TRP A 170 -1.40 -18.65 -16.64
CA TRP A 170 -2.05 -19.61 -15.75
C TRP A 170 -3.46 -19.94 -16.24
N MET A 171 -4.22 -18.96 -16.70
CA MET A 171 -5.58 -19.16 -17.21
C MET A 171 -5.58 -20.00 -18.49
N LYS A 172 -4.68 -19.71 -19.43
CA LYS A 172 -4.48 -20.52 -20.65
C LYS A 172 -4.09 -21.97 -20.31
N LYS A 173 -3.15 -22.17 -19.38
CA LYS A 173 -2.73 -23.49 -18.89
C LYS A 173 -3.92 -24.28 -18.32
N ASN A 174 -4.82 -23.64 -17.61
CA ASN A 174 -5.98 -24.24 -16.98
C ASN A 174 -7.25 -24.24 -17.87
N LYS A 175 -7.13 -23.86 -19.14
CA LYS A 175 -8.22 -23.82 -20.13
C LYS A 175 -9.44 -23.02 -19.64
N MET A 176 -9.20 -21.94 -18.93
CA MET A 176 -10.27 -21.08 -18.44
C MET A 176 -10.95 -20.33 -19.60
N PRO A 177 -12.26 -20.06 -19.52
CA PRO A 177 -12.93 -19.26 -20.53
C PRO A 177 -12.31 -17.87 -20.65
N GLN A 178 -12.04 -17.40 -21.89
CA GLN A 178 -11.45 -16.08 -22.14
C GLN A 178 -12.29 -14.96 -21.48
N ARG A 179 -13.62 -15.06 -21.56
CA ARG A 179 -14.51 -14.09 -20.93
C ARG A 179 -14.28 -13.95 -19.43
N VAL A 180 -14.05 -15.03 -18.70
CA VAL A 180 -13.72 -14.99 -17.25
C VAL A 180 -12.42 -14.26 -17.02
N SER A 181 -11.42 -14.48 -17.89
CA SER A 181 -10.16 -13.74 -17.86
C SER A 181 -10.41 -12.24 -17.95
N ASP A 182 -11.14 -11.84 -18.98
CA ASP A 182 -11.34 -10.44 -19.33
C ASP A 182 -12.27 -9.73 -18.35
N GLU A 183 -13.31 -10.41 -17.88
CA GLU A 183 -14.36 -9.82 -17.06
C GLU A 183 -14.01 -9.77 -15.56
N LEU A 184 -13.31 -10.77 -15.05
CA LEU A 184 -13.07 -10.91 -13.63
C LEU A 184 -11.59 -10.72 -13.26
N PHE A 185 -10.70 -11.56 -13.79
CA PHE A 185 -9.32 -11.60 -13.31
C PHE A 185 -8.49 -10.40 -13.77
N THR A 186 -8.71 -9.90 -14.98
CA THR A 186 -8.04 -8.68 -15.46
C THR A 186 -8.47 -7.45 -14.63
N ALA A 187 -9.77 -7.32 -14.35
CA ALA A 187 -10.26 -6.23 -13.51
C ALA A 187 -9.68 -6.30 -12.09
N MET A 188 -9.67 -7.49 -11.50
CA MET A 188 -9.07 -7.70 -10.17
C MET A 188 -7.57 -7.41 -10.16
N GLY A 189 -6.82 -7.90 -11.15
CA GLY A 189 -5.39 -7.68 -11.25
C GLY A 189 -5.01 -6.20 -11.33
N LYS A 190 -5.69 -5.46 -12.19
CA LYS A 190 -5.51 -4.00 -12.28
C LYS A 190 -5.89 -3.27 -11.00
N ALA A 191 -6.91 -3.74 -10.30
CA ALA A 191 -7.36 -3.13 -9.05
C ALA A 191 -6.39 -3.38 -7.89
N LEU A 192 -5.77 -4.56 -7.85
CA LEU A 192 -4.89 -4.98 -6.75
C LEU A 192 -3.45 -4.49 -6.91
N ASP A 193 -2.91 -4.51 -8.14
CA ASP A 193 -1.47 -4.24 -8.36
C ASP A 193 -1.17 -3.35 -9.59
N PHE A 194 -2.19 -2.77 -10.24
CA PHE A 194 -2.07 -1.80 -11.34
C PHE A 194 -1.42 -2.35 -12.61
N ILE A 195 -1.42 -3.67 -12.79
CA ILE A 195 -0.74 -4.41 -13.85
C ILE A 195 -1.75 -5.25 -14.63
N ASP A 196 -1.59 -5.31 -15.96
CA ASP A 196 -2.41 -6.17 -16.81
C ASP A 196 -2.11 -7.66 -16.60
N SER A 197 -3.09 -8.50 -16.89
CA SER A 197 -3.07 -9.94 -16.63
C SER A 197 -1.97 -10.71 -17.34
N ASP A 198 -1.45 -10.21 -18.47
CA ASP A 198 -0.33 -10.83 -19.20
C ASP A 198 1.03 -10.63 -18.48
N LYS A 199 1.11 -9.65 -17.57
CA LYS A 199 2.33 -9.26 -16.85
C LYS A 199 2.26 -9.45 -15.34
N LEU A 200 1.06 -9.53 -14.77
CA LEU A 200 0.86 -9.73 -13.34
C LEU A 200 1.13 -11.18 -12.94
N SER A 201 1.89 -11.41 -11.85
CA SER A 201 2.06 -12.76 -11.28
C SER A 201 0.72 -13.32 -10.78
N MET A 202 0.47 -14.60 -11.08
CA MET A 202 -0.74 -15.30 -10.61
C MET A 202 -0.84 -15.38 -9.09
N THR A 203 0.27 -15.28 -8.37
CA THR A 203 0.29 -15.28 -6.90
C THR A 203 -0.57 -14.17 -6.31
N VAL A 204 -0.63 -13.00 -6.95
CA VAL A 204 -1.45 -11.86 -6.50
C VAL A 204 -2.92 -12.23 -6.45
N ILE A 205 -3.44 -12.74 -7.58
CA ILE A 205 -4.85 -13.14 -7.70
C ILE A 205 -5.17 -14.29 -6.77
N LEU A 206 -4.33 -15.33 -6.74
CA LEU A 206 -4.58 -16.51 -5.89
C LEU A 206 -4.51 -16.16 -4.40
N THR A 207 -3.63 -15.25 -3.98
CA THR A 207 -3.57 -14.78 -2.59
C THR A 207 -4.88 -14.07 -2.21
N ALA A 208 -5.35 -13.15 -3.04
CA ALA A 208 -6.62 -12.46 -2.81
C ALA A 208 -7.81 -13.42 -2.81
N MET A 209 -7.91 -14.29 -3.81
CA MET A 209 -8.98 -15.29 -3.93
C MET A 209 -8.99 -16.27 -2.76
N ASN A 210 -7.83 -16.74 -2.32
CA ASN A 210 -7.73 -17.66 -1.17
C ASN A 210 -8.31 -17.04 0.10
N ARG A 211 -8.06 -15.73 0.32
CA ARG A 211 -8.61 -15.00 1.45
C ARG A 211 -10.11 -14.77 1.31
N PHE A 212 -10.54 -14.29 0.15
CA PHE A 212 -11.95 -14.00 -0.11
C PHE A 212 -12.84 -15.25 -0.03
N ILE A 213 -12.29 -16.43 -0.39
CA ILE A 213 -13.04 -17.70 -0.33
C ILE A 213 -13.07 -18.28 1.08
N ASN A 214 -11.97 -18.18 1.84
CA ASN A 214 -11.86 -18.84 3.14
C ASN A 214 -12.31 -17.99 4.33
N GLU A 215 -12.48 -16.67 4.16
CA GLU A 215 -12.89 -15.75 5.21
C GLU A 215 -14.29 -15.19 4.91
N THR A 216 -15.23 -15.33 5.85
CA THR A 216 -16.65 -14.95 5.65
C THR A 216 -16.82 -13.50 5.19
N ASP A 217 -16.09 -12.58 5.83
CA ASP A 217 -16.09 -11.16 5.48
C ASP A 217 -14.87 -10.77 4.60
N GLY A 218 -14.09 -11.73 4.11
CA GLY A 218 -12.82 -11.49 3.44
C GLY A 218 -12.88 -10.47 2.30
N SER A 219 -13.92 -10.53 1.47
CA SER A 219 -14.14 -9.59 0.36
C SER A 219 -14.98 -8.37 0.71
N LYS A 220 -15.49 -8.27 1.95
CA LYS A 220 -16.24 -7.10 2.41
C LYS A 220 -15.34 -5.88 2.50
N THR A 221 -15.81 -4.74 2.02
CA THR A 221 -15.04 -3.52 1.94
C THR A 221 -15.44 -2.48 2.98
N ALA A 222 -14.48 -1.68 3.43
CA ALA A 222 -14.72 -0.50 4.24
C ALA A 222 -13.88 0.67 3.74
N PHE A 223 -14.39 1.88 3.92
CA PHE A 223 -13.66 3.12 3.75
C PHE A 223 -13.46 3.77 5.12
N LEU A 224 -12.45 4.61 5.27
CA LEU A 224 -12.40 5.48 6.43
C LEU A 224 -13.47 6.58 6.34
N ASP A 225 -13.86 7.12 7.47
CA ASP A 225 -14.82 8.22 7.57
C ASP A 225 -14.21 9.59 7.17
N GLY A 226 -12.95 9.58 6.74
CA GLY A 226 -12.19 10.72 6.25
C GLY A 226 -10.81 10.29 5.72
N ASN A 227 -9.92 11.25 5.51
CA ASN A 227 -8.59 11.02 4.94
C ASN A 227 -7.68 10.14 5.83
N GLN A 228 -6.77 9.40 5.20
CA GLN A 228 -5.88 8.46 5.88
C GLN A 228 -4.93 9.14 6.90
N PRO A 229 -4.28 10.29 6.58
CA PRO A 229 -3.41 10.97 7.52
C PRO A 229 -4.07 11.29 8.85
N ASP A 230 -5.28 11.85 8.85
CA ASP A 230 -5.97 12.24 10.08
C ASP A 230 -6.61 11.05 10.79
N ARG A 231 -7.15 10.08 10.03
CA ARG A 231 -7.94 8.99 10.59
C ARG A 231 -7.11 7.81 11.07
N LEU A 232 -5.96 7.55 10.45
CA LEU A 232 -5.10 6.40 10.76
C LEU A 232 -3.68 6.81 11.16
N CYS A 233 -3.00 7.66 10.38
CA CYS A 233 -1.59 7.96 10.64
C CYS A 233 -1.39 8.81 11.89
N LYS A 234 -2.25 9.80 12.12
CA LYS A 234 -2.21 10.67 13.31
C LYS A 234 -2.39 9.89 14.63
N PRO A 235 -3.36 8.97 14.78
CA PRO A 235 -3.43 8.10 15.96
C PRO A 235 -2.15 7.29 16.22
N MET A 236 -1.54 6.72 15.17
CA MET A 236 -0.26 6.01 15.34
C MET A 236 0.87 6.94 15.79
N LYS A 237 0.95 8.15 15.20
CA LYS A 237 1.89 9.19 15.63
C LYS A 237 1.70 9.53 17.10
N GLU A 238 0.48 9.85 17.51
CA GLU A 238 0.15 10.23 18.88
C GLU A 238 0.44 9.08 19.88
N TYR A 239 0.25 7.83 19.45
CA TYR A 239 0.60 6.65 20.24
C TYR A 239 2.12 6.57 20.47
N ILE A 240 2.92 6.72 19.43
CA ILE A 240 4.39 6.72 19.51
C ILE A 240 4.87 7.87 20.40
N GLU A 241 4.27 9.05 20.31
CA GLU A 241 4.66 10.27 21.04
C GLU A 241 4.20 10.31 22.51
N GLY A 242 3.52 9.27 22.99
CA GLY A 242 3.23 9.11 24.40
C GLY A 242 1.76 8.91 24.79
N LYS A 243 0.84 8.90 23.83
CA LYS A 243 -0.56 8.50 24.09
C LYS A 243 -0.68 6.97 24.11
N ASN A 244 0.09 6.32 24.97
CA ASN A 244 0.09 4.87 25.15
C ASN A 244 0.08 4.51 26.64
N GLU A 245 -0.43 3.34 26.97
CA GLU A 245 -0.58 2.87 28.35
C GLU A 245 0.76 2.67 29.09
N ARG A 246 1.86 2.48 28.36
CA ARG A 246 3.20 2.24 28.92
C ARG A 246 3.95 3.52 29.28
N GLY A 247 3.44 4.68 28.92
CA GLY A 247 4.12 5.97 29.14
C GLY A 247 5.47 6.07 28.39
N THR A 248 5.66 5.24 27.35
CA THR A 248 6.84 5.31 26.49
C THR A 248 6.69 6.53 25.59
N LYS A 249 7.73 7.36 25.50
CA LYS A 249 7.75 8.55 24.66
C LYS A 249 8.74 8.38 23.53
N GLY A 250 8.25 8.48 22.32
CA GLY A 250 9.04 8.58 21.09
C GLY A 250 8.84 9.92 20.40
N GLU A 251 9.29 10.04 19.18
CA GLU A 251 9.19 11.25 18.37
C GLU A 251 8.89 10.88 16.91
N VAL A 252 8.07 11.69 16.24
CA VAL A 252 7.78 11.53 14.80
C VAL A 252 8.10 12.85 14.09
N LEU A 253 9.23 12.86 13.39
CA LEU A 253 9.80 14.02 12.69
C LEU A 253 9.35 14.01 11.23
N VAL A 254 8.48 14.93 10.86
CA VAL A 254 8.11 15.19 9.46
C VAL A 254 9.04 16.24 8.84
N ALA A 255 8.99 16.43 7.52
CA ALA A 255 9.87 17.32 6.76
C ALA A 255 11.36 17.08 7.10
N THR A 256 11.73 15.82 7.39
CA THR A 256 13.06 15.42 7.85
C THR A 256 13.62 14.34 6.91
N PRO A 257 14.03 14.71 5.68
CA PRO A 257 14.52 13.76 4.70
C PRO A 257 15.86 13.15 5.11
N LEU A 258 15.97 11.81 4.96
CA LEU A 258 17.24 11.10 5.03
C LEU A 258 18.16 11.58 3.92
N ARG A 259 19.43 11.86 4.28
CA ARG A 259 20.49 12.21 3.33
C ARG A 259 21.50 11.07 3.18
N GLU A 260 21.87 10.42 4.27
CA GLU A 260 22.91 9.42 4.28
C GLU A 260 22.73 8.41 5.41
N ILE A 261 23.00 7.15 5.14
CA ILE A 261 23.22 6.11 6.16
C ILE A 261 24.73 6.01 6.36
N MET A 262 25.20 6.42 7.53
CA MET A 262 26.60 6.41 7.90
C MET A 262 26.97 5.06 8.50
N VAL A 263 27.98 4.41 7.97
CA VAL A 263 28.41 3.08 8.41
C VAL A 263 29.87 3.10 8.89
N ASP A 264 30.18 2.23 9.82
CA ASP A 264 31.54 1.95 10.23
C ASP A 264 32.21 1.05 9.18
N ASP A 265 33.38 1.46 8.69
CA ASP A 265 34.07 0.75 7.61
C ASP A 265 34.59 -0.64 8.02
N THR A 266 34.73 -0.91 9.31
CA THR A 266 35.25 -2.17 9.83
C THR A 266 34.14 -3.19 10.08
N SER A 267 33.09 -2.78 10.80
CA SER A 267 31.97 -3.65 11.16
C SER A 267 30.85 -3.68 10.11
N GLY A 268 30.76 -2.65 9.27
CA GLY A 268 29.64 -2.43 8.34
C GLY A 268 28.33 -2.05 9.02
N GLU A 269 28.32 -1.86 10.34
CA GLU A 269 27.15 -1.44 11.11
C GLU A 269 26.87 0.06 10.96
N ILE A 270 25.63 0.48 11.17
CA ILE A 270 25.24 1.89 11.13
C ILE A 270 25.75 2.58 12.39
N VAL A 271 26.46 3.70 12.22
CA VAL A 271 26.90 4.58 13.30
C VAL A 271 26.01 5.81 13.45
N GLY A 272 25.17 6.09 12.46
CA GLY A 272 24.22 7.19 12.48
C GLY A 272 23.54 7.39 11.14
N VAL A 273 22.51 8.20 11.13
CA VAL A 273 21.83 8.66 9.92
C VAL A 273 21.87 10.17 9.86
N ARG A 274 22.29 10.70 8.71
CA ARG A 274 22.27 12.13 8.45
C ARG A 274 20.93 12.50 7.87
N VAL A 275 20.25 13.47 8.48
CA VAL A 275 18.97 14.01 8.03
C VAL A 275 19.07 15.52 7.86
N SER A 276 18.27 16.13 6.99
CA SER A 276 18.14 17.59 6.94
C SER A 276 17.32 18.07 8.14
N GLY A 277 17.65 19.24 8.68
CA GLY A 277 16.83 19.89 9.69
C GLY A 277 15.47 20.27 9.09
N GLY A 278 14.39 19.95 9.79
CA GLY A 278 13.08 20.50 9.46
C GLY A 278 13.13 22.03 9.59
N SER A 279 12.72 22.75 8.56
CA SER A 279 12.47 24.18 8.68
C SER A 279 11.27 24.37 9.60
N ASP A 280 11.40 25.19 10.61
CA ASP A 280 10.28 25.64 11.43
C ASP A 280 9.13 26.10 10.54
N GLY A 281 7.96 25.49 10.76
CA GLY A 281 6.71 25.60 10.04
C GLY A 281 6.38 26.94 9.36
N ARG A 282 6.99 27.22 8.22
CA ARG A 282 6.52 28.22 7.29
C ARG A 282 6.15 27.54 5.97
N ASN A 283 4.87 27.69 5.67
CA ASN A 283 4.19 27.24 4.48
C ASN A 283 5.04 27.32 3.20
N ASN A 284 5.37 26.16 2.64
CA ASN A 284 5.54 26.03 1.20
C ASN A 284 4.66 24.88 0.73
N SER A 285 3.45 25.25 0.32
CA SER A 285 2.58 24.42 -0.49
C SER A 285 3.19 24.31 -1.89
N THR A 286 4.02 23.32 -2.12
CA THR A 286 4.41 22.94 -3.48
C THR A 286 4.10 21.46 -3.70
N SER A 287 3.16 21.29 -4.64
CA SER A 287 2.79 20.04 -5.31
C SER A 287 3.99 19.17 -5.59
N GLY A 288 3.83 17.84 -5.33
CA GLY A 288 4.82 16.82 -5.67
C GLY A 288 5.18 16.80 -7.15
N SER A 289 6.21 17.54 -7.50
CA SER A 289 6.98 17.34 -8.72
C SER A 289 8.46 17.32 -8.34
N ASP A 290 9.19 16.32 -8.82
CA ASP A 290 10.66 16.27 -8.78
C ASP A 290 11.22 17.48 -9.55
N SER A 291 11.30 18.65 -8.91
CA SER A 291 12.10 19.75 -9.40
C SER A 291 13.52 19.58 -8.85
N VAL A 292 14.47 19.46 -9.76
CA VAL A 292 15.90 19.53 -9.48
C VAL A 292 16.17 20.90 -8.85
N GLY A 293 16.40 20.91 -7.54
CA GLY A 293 16.74 22.12 -6.79
C GLY A 293 18.07 22.68 -7.30
N GLY A 294 18.14 24.00 -7.47
CA GLY A 294 19.35 24.69 -7.87
C GLY A 294 20.43 24.63 -6.77
N GLU A 295 21.69 24.87 -7.15
CA GLU A 295 22.88 24.81 -6.28
C GLU A 295 22.80 25.67 -5.00
N GLU A 296 21.91 26.66 -4.94
CA GLU A 296 21.67 27.48 -3.74
C GLU A 296 20.79 26.78 -2.71
N GLU A 297 19.76 26.01 -3.13
CA GLU A 297 18.94 25.19 -2.24
C GLU A 297 19.74 24.02 -1.64
N GLU A 298 20.68 23.45 -2.40
CA GLU A 298 21.59 22.43 -1.88
C GLU A 298 22.55 22.97 -0.80
N LYS A 299 23.01 24.21 -0.93
CA LYS A 299 23.89 24.86 0.07
C LYS A 299 23.15 25.22 1.36
N GLU A 300 21.91 25.66 1.27
CA GLU A 300 21.07 25.99 2.44
C GLU A 300 20.64 24.72 3.18
N ALA A 301 20.29 23.64 2.45
CA ALA A 301 19.98 22.33 3.00
C ALA A 301 21.18 21.66 3.69
N ALA A 302 22.40 21.92 3.22
CA ALA A 302 23.64 21.41 3.84
C ALA A 302 23.95 22.12 5.17
N SER A 303 23.50 23.37 5.37
CA SER A 303 23.77 24.14 6.58
C SER A 303 22.93 23.72 7.80
N SER A 304 21.84 22.95 7.61
CA SER A 304 20.92 22.54 8.68
C SER A 304 20.85 21.00 8.89
N SER A 305 21.87 20.26 8.41
CA SER A 305 21.89 18.81 8.59
C SER A 305 22.25 18.40 10.02
N LYS A 306 21.52 17.41 10.59
CA LYS A 306 21.81 16.80 11.88
C LYS A 306 22.07 15.31 11.72
N ILE A 307 22.87 14.74 12.64
CA ILE A 307 23.10 13.30 12.72
C ILE A 307 22.27 12.74 13.88
N LEU A 308 21.49 11.72 13.60
CA LEU A 308 20.73 10.98 14.60
C LEU A 308 21.40 9.62 14.80
N THR A 309 21.51 9.21 16.08
CA THR A 309 22.09 7.91 16.48
C THR A 309 21.11 7.10 17.30
N ALA A 310 21.15 5.78 17.17
CA ALA A 310 20.33 4.85 17.93
C ALA A 310 21.00 3.48 18.05
N ASP A 311 20.49 2.63 18.93
CA ASP A 311 20.95 1.25 19.06
C ASP A 311 20.57 0.39 17.85
N HIS A 312 19.46 0.73 17.16
CA HIS A 312 18.99 0.02 15.97
C HIS A 312 18.29 0.95 14.97
N TYR A 313 18.33 0.55 13.69
CA TYR A 313 17.74 1.31 12.59
C TYR A 313 16.82 0.43 11.75
N VAL A 314 15.66 0.97 11.39
CA VAL A 314 14.70 0.30 10.52
C VAL A 314 14.48 1.14 9.27
N SER A 315 14.68 0.56 8.09
CA SER A 315 14.25 1.20 6.84
C SER A 315 12.83 0.75 6.50
N ALA A 316 11.89 1.68 6.55
CA ALA A 316 10.51 1.54 6.09
C ALA A 316 10.26 2.32 4.79
N MET A 317 11.32 2.62 4.05
CA MET A 317 11.26 3.25 2.73
C MET A 317 10.73 2.27 1.67
N SER A 318 10.20 2.78 0.55
CA SER A 318 9.93 1.95 -0.63
C SER A 318 11.22 1.32 -1.16
N VAL A 319 11.12 0.20 -1.89
CA VAL A 319 12.30 -0.50 -2.42
C VAL A 319 13.16 0.39 -3.31
N ASP A 320 12.55 1.25 -4.11
CA ASP A 320 13.30 2.17 -4.98
C ASP A 320 14.03 3.25 -4.18
N ALA A 321 13.41 3.80 -3.14
CA ALA A 321 14.06 4.77 -2.26
C ALA A 321 15.18 4.12 -1.46
N LEU A 322 14.97 2.90 -0.93
CA LEU A 322 16.01 2.15 -0.22
C LEU A 322 17.26 1.95 -1.09
N LYS A 323 17.10 1.50 -2.35
CA LYS A 323 18.23 1.31 -3.29
C LYS A 323 19.08 2.56 -3.49
N LEU A 324 18.46 3.74 -3.47
CA LEU A 324 19.18 5.02 -3.62
C LEU A 324 20.05 5.33 -2.40
N HIS A 325 19.59 4.97 -1.20
CA HIS A 325 20.24 5.32 0.07
C HIS A 325 21.14 4.22 0.63
N LEU A 326 21.19 3.03 0.00
CA LEU A 326 22.09 1.96 0.45
C LEU A 326 23.55 2.39 0.38
N PRO A 327 24.35 2.20 1.46
CA PRO A 327 25.80 2.37 1.43
C PRO A 327 26.45 1.54 0.31
N ALA A 328 27.47 2.07 -0.32
CA ALA A 328 28.15 1.43 -1.45
C ALA A 328 28.64 0.00 -1.12
N ALA A 329 29.18 -0.20 0.09
CA ALA A 329 29.66 -1.49 0.56
C ALA A 329 28.54 -2.55 0.64
N TRP A 330 27.29 -2.15 0.96
CA TRP A 330 26.18 -3.09 1.08
C TRP A 330 25.61 -3.51 -0.28
N LYS A 331 25.70 -2.64 -1.30
CA LYS A 331 25.16 -2.92 -2.65
C LYS A 331 25.75 -4.18 -3.28
N THR A 332 26.95 -4.58 -2.88
CA THR A 332 27.62 -5.78 -3.38
C THR A 332 27.22 -7.05 -2.64
N MET A 333 26.59 -6.95 -1.47
CA MET A 333 26.13 -8.10 -0.69
C MET A 333 24.95 -8.80 -1.39
N PRO A 334 24.93 -10.13 -1.50
CA PRO A 334 23.85 -10.88 -2.17
C PRO A 334 22.44 -10.50 -1.68
N PHE A 335 22.29 -10.27 -0.37
CA PHE A 335 21.03 -9.85 0.25
C PHE A 335 20.51 -8.52 -0.30
N PHE A 336 21.34 -7.52 -0.48
CA PHE A 336 20.90 -6.23 -1.00
C PHE A 336 20.87 -6.21 -2.52
N LYS A 337 21.71 -6.99 -3.19
CA LYS A 337 21.72 -7.10 -4.65
C LYS A 337 20.42 -7.66 -5.22
N GLN A 338 19.73 -8.56 -4.49
CA GLN A 338 18.42 -9.07 -4.92
C GLN A 338 17.36 -7.96 -5.07
N LEU A 339 17.52 -6.81 -4.39
CA LEU A 339 16.61 -5.67 -4.50
C LEU A 339 16.59 -5.06 -5.91
N ASP A 340 17.65 -5.28 -6.71
CA ASP A 340 17.71 -4.80 -8.09
C ASP A 340 16.62 -5.45 -8.96
N GLU A 341 16.14 -6.64 -8.58
CA GLU A 341 15.06 -7.36 -9.24
C GLU A 341 13.65 -6.82 -8.88
N LEU A 342 13.57 -5.91 -7.91
CA LEU A 342 12.32 -5.32 -7.43
C LEU A 342 12.24 -3.84 -7.81
N SER A 343 11.03 -3.38 -8.11
CA SER A 343 10.75 -1.97 -8.39
C SER A 343 9.30 -1.63 -8.07
N GLY A 344 8.99 -0.36 -7.90
CA GLY A 344 7.60 0.09 -7.78
C GLY A 344 6.88 0.12 -9.12
N VAL A 345 5.57 -0.07 -9.11
CA VAL A 345 4.68 0.10 -10.26
C VAL A 345 4.10 1.51 -10.27
N PRO A 346 4.00 2.19 -11.43
CA PRO A 346 3.34 3.48 -11.52
C PRO A 346 1.81 3.35 -11.42
N VAL A 347 1.20 4.32 -10.77
CA VAL A 347 -0.25 4.49 -10.72
C VAL A 347 -0.59 5.97 -10.75
N ILE A 348 -1.76 6.30 -11.29
CA ILE A 348 -2.32 7.65 -11.25
C ILE A 348 -3.66 7.57 -10.54
N ASN A 349 -3.88 8.49 -9.60
CA ASN A 349 -5.18 8.70 -9.00
C ASN A 349 -5.81 9.96 -9.57
N VAL A 350 -7.07 9.88 -10.01
CA VAL A 350 -7.79 10.99 -10.61
C VAL A 350 -9.00 11.31 -9.75
N HIS A 351 -9.10 12.56 -9.31
CA HIS A 351 -10.25 13.09 -8.58
C HIS A 351 -11.08 13.97 -9.51
N LEU A 352 -12.38 13.74 -9.57
CA LEU A 352 -13.29 14.52 -10.39
C LEU A 352 -14.52 14.93 -9.59
N TRP A 353 -14.83 16.22 -9.62
CA TRP A 353 -16.03 16.78 -8.97
C TRP A 353 -17.01 17.24 -10.03
N PHE A 354 -18.27 16.73 -9.93
CA PHE A 354 -19.36 17.07 -10.85
C PHE A 354 -20.46 17.86 -10.16
N ASP A 355 -21.19 18.66 -10.94
CA ASP A 355 -22.29 19.51 -10.48
C ASP A 355 -23.53 18.74 -10.03
N ARG A 356 -23.59 17.45 -10.31
CA ARG A 356 -24.74 16.57 -10.02
C ARG A 356 -24.31 15.16 -9.66
N LYS A 357 -25.25 14.34 -9.19
CA LYS A 357 -25.03 12.90 -9.06
C LYS A 357 -24.97 12.25 -10.43
N LEU A 358 -23.95 11.41 -10.65
CA LEU A 358 -23.85 10.56 -11.83
C LEU A 358 -24.61 9.26 -11.59
N ARG A 359 -23.98 8.29 -10.93
CA ARG A 359 -24.59 7.01 -10.58
C ARG A 359 -24.22 6.69 -9.13
N PRO A 360 -25.03 7.11 -8.15
CA PRO A 360 -24.69 6.91 -6.74
C PRO A 360 -24.51 5.43 -6.42
N TYR A 361 -23.34 5.07 -5.90
CA TYR A 361 -23.06 3.73 -5.42
C TYR A 361 -22.19 3.82 -4.15
N ASN A 362 -22.68 3.24 -3.06
CA ASN A 362 -21.98 3.26 -1.78
C ASN A 362 -21.06 2.03 -1.64
N GLY A 363 -20.00 2.00 -2.43
CA GLY A 363 -19.05 0.90 -2.47
C GLY A 363 -17.99 1.07 -3.54
N LEU A 364 -17.10 0.10 -3.63
CA LEU A 364 -16.06 0.01 -4.65
C LEU A 364 -16.65 -0.59 -5.94
N VAL A 365 -16.34 0.02 -7.08
CA VAL A 365 -16.71 -0.51 -8.41
C VAL A 365 -15.45 -0.93 -9.15
N PHE A 366 -15.39 -2.19 -9.54
CA PHE A 366 -14.37 -2.71 -10.46
C PHE A 366 -14.73 -2.31 -11.88
N SER A 367 -13.86 -1.54 -12.51
CA SER A 367 -14.03 -1.15 -13.90
C SER A 367 -13.24 -2.09 -14.80
N ARG A 368 -13.78 -2.37 -15.97
CA ARG A 368 -13.11 -3.14 -17.02
C ARG A 368 -12.74 -2.26 -18.18
N SER A 369 -12.70 -0.96 -17.93
CA SER A 369 -12.19 -0.02 -18.89
C SER A 369 -10.68 -0.23 -19.10
N LYS A 370 -10.17 0.23 -20.24
CA LYS A 370 -8.74 0.06 -20.57
C LYS A 370 -7.85 0.83 -19.59
N LEU A 371 -8.30 1.99 -19.10
CA LEU A 371 -7.52 2.93 -18.32
C LEU A 371 -7.94 3.04 -16.86
N LEU A 372 -9.19 2.76 -16.53
CA LEU A 372 -9.71 2.86 -15.17
C LEU A 372 -9.86 1.46 -14.57
N SER A 373 -9.16 1.17 -13.50
CA SER A 373 -9.19 -0.15 -12.86
C SER A 373 -10.32 -0.28 -11.84
N VAL A 374 -10.41 0.67 -10.93
CA VAL A 374 -11.46 0.79 -9.92
C VAL A 374 -11.80 2.26 -9.69
N TYR A 375 -13.00 2.51 -9.18
CA TYR A 375 -13.39 3.82 -8.70
C TYR A 375 -14.39 3.73 -7.56
N ALA A 376 -14.55 4.84 -6.85
CA ALA A 376 -15.62 5.02 -5.87
C ALA A 376 -16.21 6.44 -5.99
N ASP A 377 -17.50 6.56 -5.76
CA ASP A 377 -18.12 7.86 -5.48
C ASP A 377 -17.89 8.20 -4.01
N MET A 378 -16.87 8.99 -3.73
CA MET A 378 -16.47 9.33 -2.37
C MET A 378 -17.53 10.18 -1.67
N SER A 379 -18.38 10.89 -2.44
CA SER A 379 -19.54 11.60 -1.88
C SER A 379 -20.64 10.66 -1.34
N GLU A 380 -20.58 9.36 -1.66
CA GLU A 380 -21.42 8.29 -1.10
C GLU A 380 -20.65 7.42 -0.10
N CYS A 381 -19.36 7.22 -0.34
CA CYS A 381 -18.56 6.23 0.41
C CYS A 381 -17.93 6.78 1.68
N CYS A 382 -17.59 8.08 1.72
CA CYS A 382 -16.83 8.68 2.81
C CYS A 382 -17.64 9.80 3.49
N LYS A 383 -17.77 9.71 4.81
CA LYS A 383 -18.55 10.67 5.59
C LYS A 383 -18.01 12.10 5.49
N GLU A 384 -16.68 12.28 5.47
CA GLU A 384 -16.04 13.60 5.35
C GLU A 384 -16.34 14.27 4.00
N TYR A 385 -16.49 13.48 2.93
CA TYR A 385 -16.75 13.97 1.55
C TYR A 385 -18.22 13.93 1.15
N ALA A 386 -19.11 13.53 2.07
CA ALA A 386 -20.52 13.30 1.76
C ALA A 386 -21.19 14.52 1.14
N ASN A 387 -21.86 14.30 0.02
CA ASN A 387 -22.64 15.31 -0.68
C ASN A 387 -23.88 14.66 -1.33
N LYS A 388 -25.05 15.24 -1.11
CA LYS A 388 -26.32 14.66 -1.61
C LYS A 388 -26.61 15.01 -3.07
N ASP A 389 -26.07 16.12 -3.54
CA ASP A 389 -26.41 16.71 -4.83
C ASP A 389 -25.31 16.55 -5.88
N LYS A 390 -24.06 16.41 -5.45
CA LYS A 390 -22.87 16.39 -6.29
C LYS A 390 -22.10 15.08 -6.15
N THR A 391 -21.40 14.71 -7.19
CA THR A 391 -20.50 13.55 -7.20
C THR A 391 -19.05 14.01 -7.02
N MET A 392 -18.30 13.28 -6.18
CA MET A 392 -16.85 13.28 -6.12
C MET A 392 -16.35 11.89 -6.44
N LEU A 393 -15.86 11.67 -7.65
CA LEU A 393 -15.25 10.41 -8.04
C LEU A 393 -13.77 10.40 -7.69
N GLU A 394 -13.34 9.32 -7.13
CA GLU A 394 -11.93 8.94 -7.01
C GLU A 394 -11.68 7.69 -7.85
N LEU A 395 -10.77 7.80 -8.84
CA LEU A 395 -10.56 6.80 -9.86
C LEU A 395 -9.08 6.39 -9.92
N VAL A 396 -8.83 5.10 -9.93
CA VAL A 396 -7.49 4.53 -10.14
C VAL A 396 -7.27 4.32 -11.63
N PHE A 397 -6.38 5.12 -12.19
CA PHE A 397 -5.97 5.07 -13.58
C PHE A 397 -4.74 4.16 -13.72
N ALA A 398 -4.93 2.99 -14.30
CA ALA A 398 -3.92 1.95 -14.48
C ALA A 398 -4.32 0.99 -15.63
N PRO A 399 -3.34 0.40 -16.35
CA PRO A 399 -1.89 0.52 -16.18
C PRO A 399 -1.32 1.84 -16.73
N CYS A 400 -0.13 2.24 -16.26
CA CYS A 400 0.45 3.55 -16.61
C CYS A 400 1.71 3.49 -17.48
N ASP A 401 2.35 2.35 -17.63
CA ASP A 401 3.55 2.15 -18.47
C ASP A 401 3.53 0.82 -19.23
N ALA A 402 4.44 0.67 -20.20
CA ALA A 402 4.55 -0.55 -21.00
C ALA A 402 4.91 -1.80 -20.17
N GLN A 403 5.61 -1.63 -19.06
CA GLN A 403 5.96 -2.73 -18.17
C GLN A 403 4.76 -3.21 -17.35
N SER A 404 3.74 -2.38 -17.20
CA SER A 404 2.47 -2.72 -16.53
C SER A 404 1.36 -3.10 -17.51
N GLY A 405 1.56 -2.93 -18.84
CA GLY A 405 0.62 -3.28 -19.88
C GLY A 405 0.00 -2.10 -20.64
N ALA A 406 0.39 -0.86 -20.36
CA ALA A 406 -0.10 0.30 -21.11
C ALA A 406 0.64 0.48 -22.44
N ASP A 407 -0.08 0.88 -23.49
CA ASP A 407 0.50 1.25 -24.78
C ASP A 407 1.22 2.62 -24.73
N VAL A 408 0.88 3.44 -23.75
CA VAL A 408 1.37 4.81 -23.56
C VAL A 408 1.94 4.97 -22.15
N ASN A 409 3.03 5.73 -22.03
CA ASN A 409 3.53 6.13 -20.71
C ASN A 409 2.73 7.32 -20.18
N TRP A 410 1.70 7.02 -19.40
CA TRP A 410 0.77 8.01 -18.86
C TRP A 410 1.39 8.90 -17.76
N ILE A 411 2.43 8.42 -17.08
CA ILE A 411 3.15 9.24 -16.08
C ILE A 411 3.77 10.49 -16.72
N LYS A 412 4.17 10.40 -18.00
CA LYS A 412 4.75 11.51 -18.75
C LYS A 412 3.73 12.46 -19.39
N LYS A 413 2.45 12.08 -19.38
CA LYS A 413 1.37 12.90 -19.94
C LYS A 413 1.00 14.06 -19.01
N SER A 414 0.50 15.16 -19.58
CA SER A 414 -0.05 16.27 -18.80
C SER A 414 -1.33 15.85 -18.06
N ASP A 415 -1.66 16.56 -16.99
CA ASP A 415 -2.87 16.30 -16.22
C ASP A 415 -4.12 16.48 -17.08
N GLY A 416 -4.13 17.48 -17.99
CA GLY A 416 -5.22 17.68 -18.95
C GLY A 416 -5.43 16.50 -19.89
N GLU A 417 -4.35 15.86 -20.42
CA GLU A 417 -4.45 14.66 -21.26
C GLU A 417 -5.01 13.47 -20.47
N ILE A 418 -4.62 13.32 -19.20
CA ILE A 418 -5.10 12.25 -18.32
C ILE A 418 -6.59 12.45 -18.01
N VAL A 419 -7.00 13.67 -17.65
CA VAL A 419 -8.40 14.01 -17.40
C VAL A 419 -9.25 13.78 -18.65
N ALA A 420 -8.79 14.23 -19.81
CA ALA A 420 -9.50 14.01 -21.08
C ALA A 420 -9.68 12.51 -21.40
N ALA A 421 -8.64 11.70 -21.21
CA ALA A 421 -8.73 10.25 -21.38
C ALA A 421 -9.69 9.62 -20.34
N THR A 422 -9.68 10.10 -19.11
CA THR A 422 -10.60 9.65 -18.05
C THR A 422 -12.04 9.98 -18.41
N MET A 423 -12.33 11.16 -18.92
CA MET A 423 -13.69 11.55 -19.33
C MET A 423 -14.23 10.67 -20.45
N LEU A 424 -13.40 10.27 -21.43
CA LEU A 424 -13.80 9.33 -22.49
C LEU A 424 -14.18 7.94 -21.91
N GLU A 425 -13.48 7.47 -20.89
CA GLU A 425 -13.85 6.22 -20.23
C GLU A 425 -15.14 6.38 -19.41
N LEU A 426 -15.37 7.56 -18.80
CA LEU A 426 -16.62 7.83 -18.06
C LEU A 426 -17.84 7.89 -18.98
N GLU A 427 -17.71 8.34 -20.24
CA GLU A 427 -18.80 8.29 -21.24
C GLU A 427 -19.30 6.86 -21.48
N ARG A 428 -18.41 5.85 -21.32
CA ARG A 428 -18.79 4.44 -21.40
C ARG A 428 -19.43 3.93 -20.11
N LEU A 429 -18.93 4.38 -18.96
CA LEU A 429 -19.44 3.97 -17.65
C LEU A 429 -20.79 4.59 -17.33
N PHE A 430 -21.00 5.84 -17.73
CA PHE A 430 -22.17 6.66 -17.41
C PHE A 430 -22.73 7.34 -18.66
N PRO A 431 -23.12 6.59 -19.72
CA PRO A 431 -23.44 7.17 -21.03
C PRO A 431 -24.61 8.15 -21.01
N ASP A 432 -25.54 8.02 -20.07
CA ASP A 432 -26.68 8.91 -19.96
C ASP A 432 -26.43 10.06 -19.00
N GLU A 433 -25.83 9.80 -17.86
CA GLU A 433 -25.60 10.78 -16.79
C GLU A 433 -24.51 11.80 -17.13
N ILE A 434 -23.47 11.39 -17.86
CA ILE A 434 -22.31 12.23 -18.17
C ILE A 434 -22.64 13.36 -19.18
N LYS A 435 -23.64 13.14 -20.06
CA LYS A 435 -23.99 14.09 -21.12
C LYS A 435 -24.33 15.48 -20.59
N ASP A 436 -25.03 15.53 -19.46
CA ASP A 436 -25.53 16.77 -18.87
C ASP A 436 -24.70 17.20 -17.64
N ALA A 437 -23.71 16.43 -17.26
CA ALA A 437 -22.87 16.72 -16.10
C ALA A 437 -21.76 17.72 -16.43
N VAL A 438 -21.56 18.69 -15.55
CA VAL A 438 -20.49 19.66 -15.65
C VAL A 438 -19.34 19.24 -14.72
N LEU A 439 -18.15 19.04 -15.29
CA LEU A 439 -16.93 18.86 -14.50
C LEU A 439 -16.55 20.18 -13.86
N LEU A 440 -16.70 20.29 -12.54
CA LEU A 440 -16.39 21.50 -11.78
C LEU A 440 -14.91 21.63 -11.46
N LYS A 441 -14.26 20.48 -11.17
CA LYS A 441 -12.86 20.44 -10.72
C LYS A 441 -12.27 19.07 -11.01
N SER A 442 -10.98 19.04 -11.25
CA SER A 442 -10.20 17.81 -11.36
C SER A 442 -8.85 17.95 -10.64
N ALA A 443 -8.33 16.82 -10.12
CA ALA A 443 -6.98 16.72 -9.63
C ALA A 443 -6.37 15.39 -10.07
N VAL A 444 -5.08 15.40 -10.40
CA VAL A 444 -4.34 14.23 -10.87
C VAL A 444 -3.12 14.03 -9.97
N VAL A 445 -3.03 12.87 -9.35
CA VAL A 445 -1.88 12.51 -8.51
C VAL A 445 -1.12 11.38 -9.20
N LYS A 446 0.10 11.66 -9.61
CA LYS A 446 0.99 10.70 -10.25
C LYS A 446 1.92 10.09 -9.23
N THR A 447 1.89 8.78 -9.07
CA THR A 447 2.81 8.04 -8.22
C THR A 447 3.68 7.12 -9.09
N PRO A 448 4.88 7.56 -9.51
CA PRO A 448 5.70 6.81 -10.46
C PRO A 448 6.18 5.45 -9.94
N ARG A 449 6.25 5.30 -8.62
CA ARG A 449 6.74 4.09 -7.92
C ARG A 449 5.89 3.84 -6.69
N SER A 450 4.72 3.23 -6.91
CA SER A 450 3.74 2.93 -5.86
C SER A 450 4.05 1.59 -5.18
N VAL A 451 3.12 0.63 -5.22
CA VAL A 451 3.35 -0.71 -4.66
C VAL A 451 4.47 -1.44 -5.40
N TYR A 452 5.08 -2.45 -4.78
CA TYR A 452 6.09 -3.21 -5.50
C TYR A 452 5.46 -3.96 -6.68
N ARG A 453 6.20 -4.07 -7.80
CA ARG A 453 5.74 -4.66 -9.05
C ARG A 453 5.77 -6.18 -8.98
N ALA A 454 4.62 -6.81 -8.76
CA ALA A 454 4.48 -8.26 -8.61
C ALA A 454 4.37 -8.96 -9.98
N ILE A 455 5.46 -8.99 -10.75
CA ILE A 455 5.54 -9.73 -12.01
C ILE A 455 6.07 -11.16 -11.80
N PRO A 456 5.86 -12.09 -12.76
CA PRO A 456 6.29 -13.49 -12.63
C PRO A 456 7.75 -13.65 -12.23
N GLY A 457 8.01 -14.57 -11.30
CA GLY A 457 9.34 -14.93 -10.84
C GLY A 457 10.01 -13.92 -9.90
N ARG A 458 9.30 -12.90 -9.41
CA ARG A 458 9.87 -11.87 -8.52
C ARG A 458 9.67 -12.12 -7.04
N ASN A 459 8.71 -12.96 -6.65
CA ASN A 459 8.42 -13.22 -5.24
C ASN A 459 9.64 -13.79 -4.47
N LYS A 460 10.49 -14.56 -5.12
CA LYS A 460 11.72 -15.13 -4.55
C LYS A 460 12.78 -14.09 -4.18
N PHE A 461 12.74 -12.89 -4.77
CA PHE A 461 13.68 -11.79 -4.50
C PHE A 461 13.21 -10.83 -3.40
N ARG A 462 12.03 -11.06 -2.83
CA ARG A 462 11.55 -10.28 -1.70
C ARG A 462 12.39 -10.58 -0.46
N PRO A 463 13.10 -9.59 0.12
CA PRO A 463 13.97 -9.82 1.26
C PRO A 463 13.16 -10.08 2.53
N SER A 464 13.72 -10.82 3.47
CA SER A 464 13.21 -10.86 4.84
C SER A 464 13.39 -9.49 5.51
N GLN A 465 12.71 -9.26 6.64
CA GLN A 465 12.92 -8.09 7.47
C GLN A 465 14.33 -8.08 8.10
N SER A 466 14.84 -9.27 8.43
CA SER A 466 16.18 -9.45 8.96
C SER A 466 17.24 -9.29 7.87
N THR A 467 18.18 -8.34 8.04
CA THR A 467 19.29 -8.10 7.11
C THR A 467 20.60 -8.72 7.62
N PRO A 468 21.63 -8.85 6.80
CA PRO A 468 22.96 -9.27 7.28
C PRO A 468 23.66 -8.22 8.18
N ILE A 469 23.15 -6.99 8.23
CA ILE A 469 23.69 -5.93 9.08
C ILE A 469 23.02 -5.99 10.45
N ARG A 470 23.81 -6.14 11.49
CA ARG A 470 23.34 -6.44 12.84
C ARG A 470 22.35 -5.42 13.39
N ASN A 471 22.59 -4.14 13.22
CA ASN A 471 21.74 -3.07 13.70
C ASN A 471 20.84 -2.44 12.63
N PHE A 472 20.51 -3.21 11.56
CA PHE A 472 19.66 -2.74 10.46
C PHE A 472 18.59 -3.76 10.09
N THR A 473 17.34 -3.32 10.02
CA THR A 473 16.15 -4.13 9.70
C THR A 473 15.35 -3.46 8.57
N LEU A 474 14.65 -4.25 7.75
CA LEU A 474 13.78 -3.75 6.70
C LEU A 474 12.30 -3.89 7.09
N ALA A 475 11.51 -2.89 6.74
CA ALA A 475 10.05 -2.94 6.69
C ALA A 475 9.57 -2.40 5.33
N GLY A 476 8.38 -2.75 4.92
CA GLY A 476 7.77 -2.31 3.66
C GLY A 476 7.00 -3.44 3.00
N ASP A 477 5.99 -3.07 2.22
CA ASP A 477 5.13 -4.01 1.49
C ASP A 477 5.89 -4.95 0.55
N PHE A 478 7.08 -4.54 0.09
CA PHE A 478 7.98 -5.32 -0.77
C PHE A 478 8.75 -6.41 -0.01
N THR A 479 8.89 -6.34 1.33
CA THR A 479 9.56 -7.39 2.12
C THR A 479 8.73 -8.66 2.14
N PHE A 480 9.36 -9.81 2.40
CA PHE A 480 8.66 -11.08 2.38
C PHE A 480 7.62 -11.16 3.50
N GLN A 481 6.37 -11.29 3.13
CA GLN A 481 5.21 -11.51 3.97
C GLN A 481 4.05 -12.01 3.07
N LYS A 482 2.99 -12.57 3.64
CA LYS A 482 1.94 -13.26 2.88
C LYS A 482 0.94 -12.34 2.15
N TYR A 483 0.92 -11.05 2.45
CA TYR A 483 0.11 -10.06 1.73
C TYR A 483 1.01 -9.29 0.79
N LEU A 484 0.65 -9.25 -0.48
CA LEU A 484 1.42 -8.51 -1.48
C LEU A 484 1.28 -7.00 -1.28
N GLY A 485 1.62 -6.20 -2.27
CA GLY A 485 1.62 -4.74 -2.23
C GLY A 485 0.31 -4.10 -1.75
N SER A 486 0.03 -4.13 -0.46
CA SER A 486 -1.21 -3.67 0.16
C SER A 486 -0.97 -2.96 1.50
N MET A 487 -1.96 -2.25 1.99
CA MET A 487 -1.93 -1.66 3.34
C MET A 487 -1.74 -2.73 4.41
N GLU A 488 -2.39 -3.88 4.26
CA GLU A 488 -2.24 -5.03 5.16
C GLU A 488 -0.79 -5.55 5.18
N GLY A 489 -0.18 -5.72 3.98
CA GLY A 489 1.20 -6.15 3.87
C GLY A 489 2.18 -5.12 4.47
N ALA A 490 1.89 -3.84 4.33
CA ALA A 490 2.68 -2.77 4.92
C ALA A 490 2.64 -2.81 6.46
N ILE A 491 1.45 -2.94 7.05
CA ILE A 491 1.25 -3.03 8.51
C ILE A 491 1.93 -4.29 9.06
N LEU A 492 1.69 -5.45 8.44
CA LEU A 492 2.31 -6.71 8.85
C LEU A 492 3.84 -6.63 8.78
N SER A 493 4.40 -6.04 7.72
CA SER A 493 5.85 -5.90 7.58
C SER A 493 6.46 -5.05 8.70
N GLY A 494 5.76 -4.00 9.13
CA GLY A 494 6.16 -3.17 10.26
C GLY A 494 6.16 -3.94 11.58
N LYS A 495 5.14 -4.76 11.81
CA LYS A 495 5.07 -5.66 12.98
C LYS A 495 6.20 -6.68 12.99
N LEU A 496 6.41 -7.39 11.88
CA LEU A 496 7.51 -8.35 11.74
C LEU A 496 8.90 -7.69 11.92
N ALA A 497 9.08 -6.46 11.43
CA ALA A 497 10.30 -5.72 11.63
C ALA A 497 10.53 -5.40 13.11
N SER A 498 9.49 -5.04 13.88
CA SER A 498 9.62 -4.79 15.32
C SER A 498 10.02 -6.04 16.10
N GLU A 499 9.51 -7.22 15.72
CA GLU A 499 9.89 -8.50 16.29
C GLU A 499 11.39 -8.82 16.04
N VAL A 500 11.87 -8.58 14.81
CA VAL A 500 13.30 -8.74 14.47
C VAL A 500 14.18 -7.79 15.26
N VAL A 501 13.76 -6.55 15.46
CA VAL A 501 14.50 -5.57 16.29
C VAL A 501 14.57 -6.04 17.73
N ASP A 502 13.46 -6.51 18.30
CA ASP A 502 13.39 -7.00 19.66
C ASP A 502 14.32 -8.18 19.89
N ASP A 503 14.28 -9.16 18.99
CA ASP A 503 15.19 -10.31 19.02
C ASP A 503 16.65 -9.87 19.02
N ARG A 504 17.03 -8.95 18.15
CA ARG A 504 18.42 -8.48 18.00
C ARG A 504 18.93 -7.68 19.19
N LEU A 505 18.05 -6.88 19.77
CA LEU A 505 18.44 -6.04 20.91
C LEU A 505 18.43 -6.82 22.23
N ASN A 506 17.58 -7.84 22.39
CA ASN A 506 17.49 -8.63 23.63
C ASN A 506 18.33 -9.91 23.62
N SER A 507 18.70 -10.43 22.45
CA SER A 507 19.56 -11.61 22.37
C SER A 507 21.01 -11.24 22.73
N SER A 508 21.52 -11.75 23.83
CA SER A 508 22.91 -11.60 24.25
C SER A 508 23.88 -12.28 23.25
N GLY A 509 24.20 -11.62 22.17
CA GLY A 509 25.41 -11.85 21.36
C GLY A 509 25.50 -13.13 20.53
N LYS A 510 24.46 -13.94 20.38
CA LYS A 510 24.46 -15.04 19.40
C LYS A 510 23.53 -14.66 18.24
N PRO A 511 24.00 -14.71 16.99
CA PRO A 511 23.12 -14.61 15.84
C PRO A 511 22.29 -15.90 15.77
N THR A 512 21.17 -15.95 16.47
CA THR A 512 20.22 -17.04 16.37
C THR A 512 19.10 -16.63 15.44
N PHE A 513 19.37 -16.38 14.17
CA PHE A 513 18.23 -16.45 13.27
C PHE A 513 18.64 -16.52 11.80
N THR A 514 18.64 -17.72 11.26
CA THR A 514 18.11 -18.00 9.94
C THR A 514 16.69 -18.50 10.13
N ILE A 515 15.69 -17.63 10.31
CA ILE A 515 14.33 -18.07 10.05
C ILE A 515 14.23 -18.24 8.53
N PRO A 516 13.92 -19.44 8.06
CA PRO A 516 13.45 -19.57 6.69
C PRO A 516 12.20 -18.68 6.56
N PRO A 517 12.08 -17.86 5.52
CA PRO A 517 10.94 -16.95 5.33
C PRO A 517 9.56 -17.60 5.50
N LYS A 518 9.48 -18.93 5.47
CA LYS A 518 8.26 -19.75 5.59
C LYS A 518 7.72 -19.91 7.02
N GLU A 519 8.57 -19.86 8.06
CA GLU A 519 8.14 -20.12 9.44
C GLU A 519 7.53 -18.89 10.12
N VAL A 520 7.95 -17.68 9.73
CA VAL A 520 7.39 -16.42 10.24
C VAL A 520 5.92 -16.26 9.87
N HIS A 521 5.47 -16.91 8.79
CA HIS A 521 4.09 -16.81 8.33
C HIS A 521 3.08 -17.66 9.13
N GLU A 522 3.52 -18.73 9.80
CA GLU A 522 2.64 -19.62 10.55
C GLU A 522 2.39 -19.12 11.98
N SER A 523 3.37 -18.47 12.61
CA SER A 523 3.26 -17.99 13.99
C SER A 523 2.33 -16.77 14.16
N VAL A 524 2.12 -15.97 13.12
CA VAL A 524 1.25 -14.77 13.16
C VAL A 524 -0.23 -15.10 12.91
N VAL A 525 -0.56 -16.33 12.54
CA VAL A 525 -1.93 -16.77 12.21
C VAL A 525 -2.67 -17.34 13.43
N VAL A 526 -1.98 -17.61 14.55
CA VAL A 526 -2.57 -18.23 15.75
C VAL A 526 -2.75 -17.19 16.85
N GLY A 527 -3.52 -16.16 16.55
CA GLY A 527 -4.11 -15.29 17.55
C GLY A 527 -5.54 -15.04 17.12
N ASN A 528 -6.47 -15.76 17.77
CA ASN A 528 -7.91 -15.69 17.58
C ASN A 528 -8.46 -14.27 17.60
#